data_cbc3d9b21bb7fc7904cebd752ba20270
#
_entry.id   cbc3d9b21bb7fc7904cebd752ba20270
#
_cell.length_a   1.000
_cell.length_b   1.000
_cell.length_c   1.000
_cell.angle_alpha   90.00
_cell.angle_beta   90.00
_cell.angle_gamma   90.00
#
_symmetry.space_group_name_H-M   'P 1'
#
loop_
_entity.id
_entity.type
_entity.pdbx_description
1 polymer ?
#
loop_
_entity_poly.entity_id
_entity_poly.type
_entity_poly.pdbx_seq_one_letter_code
_entity_poly.pdbx_strand_id
1 'polypeptide(L)'
;MQLNKPYLIIDLNDNKLIFFVVSFNEKKDFKILKKVILETLGVENGRVINIEIVSQLLKKTINIIEDDINYYFSNAAVVINPDQINCLNVSGYKKLNGSQVSSEDVAYILNDIKKIILD
;
A
#
# COMPACT_ATOMS: atom_id res chain seq x y z
N MET A 1 -0.55 8.41 -13.96
CA MET A 1 0.88 8.02 -13.88
C MET A 1 1.72 9.13 -14.49
N GLN A 2 2.66 9.67 -13.73
CA GLN A 2 3.60 10.68 -14.23
C GLN A 2 4.84 9.98 -14.80
N LEU A 3 5.27 10.40 -16.00
CA LEU A 3 6.45 9.85 -16.67
C LEU A 3 7.72 10.21 -15.90
N ASN A 4 8.65 9.27 -15.83
CA ASN A 4 9.96 9.41 -15.17
C ASN A 4 9.91 9.75 -13.66
N LYS A 5 8.74 9.76 -13.06
CA LYS A 5 8.60 9.91 -11.61
C LYS A 5 8.93 8.60 -10.92
N PRO A 6 9.69 8.60 -9.81
CA PRO A 6 9.91 7.40 -9.03
C PRO A 6 8.63 6.94 -8.31
N TYR A 7 8.40 5.63 -8.32
CA TYR A 7 7.34 4.97 -7.54
C TYR A 7 7.97 3.96 -6.61
N LEU A 8 7.48 3.92 -5.38
CA LEU A 8 7.91 2.95 -4.39
C LEU A 8 6.94 1.77 -4.35
N ILE A 9 7.48 0.57 -4.49
CA ILE A 9 6.75 -0.69 -4.35
C ILE A 9 7.40 -1.48 -3.23
N ILE A 10 6.60 -1.98 -2.30
CA ILE A 10 7.06 -2.76 -1.16
C ILE A 10 6.40 -4.14 -1.22
N ASP A 11 7.21 -5.18 -1.30
CA ASP A 11 6.75 -6.56 -1.19
C ASP A 11 6.96 -7.03 0.26
N LEU A 12 5.86 -7.20 0.97
CA LEU A 12 5.84 -7.61 2.38
C LEU A 12 5.47 -9.09 2.48
N ASN A 13 6.47 -9.93 2.70
CA ASN A 13 6.26 -11.36 2.89
C ASN A 13 7.01 -11.89 4.12
N ASP A 14 6.81 -13.17 4.45
CA ASP A 14 7.34 -13.79 5.67
C ASP A 14 8.87 -13.88 5.69
N ASN A 15 9.48 -14.02 4.53
CA ASN A 15 10.91 -14.32 4.44
C ASN A 15 11.72 -13.06 4.14
N LYS A 16 11.21 -12.21 3.26
CA LYS A 16 11.92 -11.02 2.77
C LYS A 16 11.00 -9.83 2.63
N LEU A 17 11.52 -8.70 3.00
CA LEU A 17 10.94 -7.39 2.75
C LEU A 17 11.71 -6.76 1.60
N ILE A 18 11.05 -6.56 0.47
CA ILE A 18 11.70 -6.08 -0.76
C ILE A 18 11.13 -4.72 -1.12
N PHE A 19 12.01 -3.76 -1.34
CA PHE A 19 11.68 -2.42 -1.79
C PHE A 19 12.15 -2.26 -3.23
N PHE A 20 11.26 -1.83 -4.10
CA PHE A 20 11.58 -1.45 -5.47
C PHE A 20 11.28 0.03 -5.68
N VAL A 21 12.22 0.75 -6.26
CA VAL A 21 11.96 2.05 -6.83
C VAL A 21 11.94 1.91 -8.33
N VAL A 22 10.83 2.23 -8.96
CA VAL A 22 10.64 2.09 -10.40
C VAL A 22 10.23 3.41 -11.04
N SER A 23 10.57 3.58 -12.30
CA SER A 23 10.05 4.66 -13.13
C SER A 23 9.47 4.09 -14.42
N PHE A 24 8.56 4.82 -15.04
CA PHE A 24 7.90 4.43 -16.30
C PHE A 24 8.25 5.42 -17.38
N ASN A 25 8.50 4.91 -18.60
CA ASN A 25 8.68 5.71 -19.79
C ASN A 25 7.35 5.94 -20.55
N GLU A 26 7.39 6.66 -21.66
CA GLU A 26 6.22 6.94 -22.50
C GLU A 26 5.55 5.68 -23.06
N LYS A 27 6.32 4.60 -23.27
CA LYS A 27 5.82 3.31 -23.74
C LYS A 27 5.24 2.44 -22.62
N LYS A 28 5.18 2.96 -21.40
CA LYS A 28 4.79 2.23 -20.18
C LYS A 28 5.72 1.08 -19.80
N ASP A 29 6.93 1.03 -20.37
CA ASP A 29 7.96 0.14 -19.86
C ASP A 29 8.48 0.67 -18.53
N PHE A 30 8.82 -0.20 -17.61
CA PHE A 30 9.36 0.19 -16.32
C PHE A 30 10.87 -0.04 -16.25
N LYS A 31 11.53 0.81 -15.48
CA LYS A 31 12.93 0.68 -15.12
C LYS A 31 13.06 0.63 -13.62
N ILE A 32 13.79 -0.36 -13.11
CA ILE A 32 14.13 -0.44 -11.69
C ILE A 32 15.30 0.51 -11.43
N LEU A 33 15.07 1.52 -10.60
CA LEU A 33 16.07 2.50 -10.21
C LEU A 33 16.86 2.02 -8.99
N LYS A 34 16.18 1.33 -8.06
CA LYS A 34 16.78 0.81 -6.85
C LYS A 34 16.01 -0.41 -6.34
N LYS A 35 16.72 -1.36 -5.77
CA LYS A 35 16.16 -2.54 -5.10
C LYS A 35 16.87 -2.74 -3.77
N VAL A 36 16.11 -2.91 -2.70
CA VAL A 36 16.60 -3.22 -1.36
C VAL A 36 15.89 -4.47 -0.86
N ILE A 37 16.66 -5.42 -0.36
CA ILE A 37 16.15 -6.69 0.18
C ILE A 37 16.62 -6.79 1.62
N LEU A 38 15.67 -7.01 2.53
CA LEU A 38 15.93 -7.21 3.96
C LEU A 38 15.26 -8.51 4.43
N GLU A 39 15.75 -9.05 5.54
CA GLU A 39 15.00 -10.06 6.26
C GLU A 39 13.76 -9.45 6.90
N THR A 40 12.63 -10.13 6.79
CA THR A 40 11.39 -9.68 7.40
C THR A 40 11.37 -9.99 8.88
N LEU A 41 11.08 -8.98 9.69
CA LEU A 41 10.85 -9.10 11.13
C LEU A 41 9.43 -8.60 11.46
N GLY A 42 8.75 -9.30 12.36
CA GLY A 42 7.41 -8.91 12.81
C GLY A 42 6.28 -9.34 11.88
N VAL A 43 6.55 -10.22 10.90
CA VAL A 43 5.54 -10.82 10.01
C VAL A 43 5.65 -12.33 10.07
N GLU A 44 4.54 -13.00 10.31
CA GLU A 44 4.44 -14.47 10.29
C GLU A 44 3.15 -14.89 9.58
N ASN A 45 3.26 -15.88 8.70
CA ASN A 45 2.13 -16.43 7.93
C ASN A 45 1.31 -15.32 7.22
N GLY A 46 2.00 -14.34 6.64
CA GLY A 46 1.39 -13.20 5.94
C GLY A 46 0.69 -12.18 6.85
N ARG A 47 0.84 -12.31 8.16
CA ARG A 47 0.23 -11.40 9.15
C ARG A 47 1.29 -10.59 9.86
N VAL A 48 1.03 -9.31 10.03
CA VAL A 48 1.85 -8.45 10.87
C VAL A 48 1.57 -8.80 12.33
N ILE A 49 2.53 -9.43 13.00
CA ILE A 49 2.43 -9.84 14.41
C ILE A 49 3.03 -8.80 15.36
N ASN A 50 3.94 -7.98 14.85
CA ASN A 50 4.53 -6.88 15.61
C ASN A 50 4.61 -5.62 14.73
N ILE A 51 3.60 -4.77 14.87
CA ILE A 51 3.45 -3.57 14.05
C ILE A 51 4.56 -2.54 14.31
N GLU A 52 5.06 -2.46 15.53
CA GLU A 52 6.13 -1.51 15.89
C GLU A 52 7.42 -1.85 15.16
N ILE A 53 7.83 -3.13 15.18
CA ILE A 53 9.02 -3.59 14.49
C ILE A 53 8.90 -3.36 12.99
N VAL A 54 7.78 -3.75 12.38
CA VAL A 54 7.54 -3.56 10.95
C VAL A 54 7.55 -2.07 10.59
N SER A 55 6.87 -1.24 11.36
CA SER A 55 6.83 0.21 11.13
C SER A 55 8.21 0.86 11.20
N GLN A 56 9.01 0.50 12.18
CA GLN A 56 10.38 1.01 12.32
C GLN A 56 11.26 0.57 11.16
N LEU A 57 11.16 -0.70 10.75
CA LEU A 57 11.92 -1.24 9.64
C LEU A 57 11.56 -0.56 8.32
N LEU A 58 10.27 -0.38 8.05
CA LEU A 58 9.78 0.34 6.88
C LEU A 58 10.27 1.78 6.88
N LYS A 59 10.06 2.51 7.96
CA LYS A 59 10.43 3.92 8.08
C LYS A 59 11.94 4.13 7.88
N LYS A 60 12.77 3.34 8.55
CA LYS A 60 14.22 3.41 8.42
C LYS A 60 14.67 3.15 6.98
N THR A 61 14.14 2.12 6.35
CA THR A 61 14.55 1.72 5.00
C THR A 61 14.07 2.73 3.96
N ILE A 62 12.84 3.22 4.08
CA ILE A 62 12.32 4.26 3.19
C ILE A 62 13.16 5.52 3.28
N ASN A 63 13.52 5.98 4.48
CA ASN A 63 14.37 7.15 4.64
C ASN A 63 15.72 6.98 3.95
N ILE A 64 16.36 5.81 4.08
CA ILE A 64 17.62 5.51 3.39
C ILE A 64 17.45 5.58 1.87
N ILE A 65 16.38 5.00 1.35
CA ILE A 65 16.09 5.02 -0.08
C ILE A 65 15.86 6.46 -0.58
N GLU A 66 15.06 7.23 0.14
CA GLU A 66 14.74 8.63 -0.19
C GLU A 66 16.00 9.50 -0.23
N ASP A 67 16.88 9.34 0.75
CA ASP A 67 18.14 10.06 0.79
C ASP A 67 19.05 9.67 -0.38
N ASP A 68 19.12 8.37 -0.70
CA ASP A 68 19.97 7.88 -1.79
C ASP A 68 19.54 8.37 -3.18
N ILE A 69 18.24 8.46 -3.41
CA ILE A 69 17.70 8.91 -4.71
C ILE A 69 17.31 10.38 -4.73
N ASN A 70 17.44 11.07 -3.59
CA ASN A 70 17.04 12.47 -3.41
C ASN A 70 15.58 12.72 -3.82
N TYR A 71 14.68 11.87 -3.38
CA TYR A 71 13.25 11.96 -3.68
C TYR A 71 12.41 11.46 -2.49
N TYR A 72 11.40 12.23 -2.08
CA TYR A 72 10.49 11.87 -0.99
C TYR A 72 9.17 11.33 -1.53
N PHE A 73 8.79 10.15 -1.05
CA PHE A 73 7.55 9.49 -1.46
C PHE A 73 6.37 9.94 -0.60
N SER A 74 5.27 10.31 -1.24
CA SER A 74 3.99 10.58 -0.55
C SER A 74 3.11 9.33 -0.42
N ASN A 75 3.38 8.29 -1.19
CA ASN A 75 2.65 7.03 -1.15
C ASN A 75 3.53 5.88 -1.67
N ALA A 76 3.09 4.66 -1.39
CA ALA A 76 3.72 3.45 -1.87
C ALA A 76 2.66 2.41 -2.23
N ALA A 77 2.98 1.53 -3.17
CA ALA A 77 2.20 0.32 -3.41
C ALA A 77 2.76 -0.81 -2.55
N VAL A 78 1.91 -1.48 -1.79
CA VAL A 78 2.30 -2.63 -0.96
C VAL A 78 1.72 -3.89 -1.56
N VAL A 79 2.59 -4.86 -1.81
CA VAL A 79 2.22 -6.20 -2.26
C VAL A 79 2.22 -7.13 -1.07
N ILE A 80 1.11 -7.83 -0.87
CA ILE A 80 0.94 -8.81 0.22
C ILE A 80 0.58 -10.17 -0.36
N ASN A 81 0.89 -11.23 0.37
CA ASN A 81 0.67 -12.58 -0.10
C ASN A 81 -0.84 -12.88 -0.28
N PRO A 82 -1.31 -13.20 -1.50
CA PRO A 82 -2.72 -13.43 -1.77
C PRO A 82 -3.31 -14.63 -1.05
N ASP A 83 -2.53 -15.63 -0.70
CA ASP A 83 -3.01 -16.84 -0.02
C ASP A 83 -3.54 -16.58 1.39
N GLN A 84 -3.20 -15.41 1.94
CA GLN A 84 -3.57 -14.98 3.29
C GLN A 84 -4.69 -13.92 3.30
N ILE A 85 -5.22 -13.57 2.14
CA ILE A 85 -6.19 -12.49 1.99
C ILE A 85 -7.57 -13.08 1.70
N ASN A 86 -8.55 -12.71 2.50
CA ASN A 86 -9.95 -12.95 2.20
C ASN A 86 -10.50 -11.79 1.38
N CYS A 87 -10.87 -12.07 0.14
CA CYS A 87 -11.50 -11.08 -0.72
C CYS A 87 -13.02 -11.20 -0.63
N LEU A 88 -13.66 -10.10 -0.23
CA LEU A 88 -15.11 -9.99 -0.18
C LEU A 88 -15.57 -8.88 -1.11
N ASN A 89 -16.58 -9.18 -1.93
CA ASN A 89 -17.27 -8.15 -2.69
C ASN A 89 -18.46 -7.64 -1.88
N VAL A 90 -18.36 -6.42 -1.43
CA VAL A 90 -19.37 -5.77 -0.61
C VAL A 90 -19.84 -4.49 -1.31
N SER A 91 -21.13 -4.24 -1.32
CA SER A 91 -21.70 -3.01 -1.85
C SER A 91 -22.60 -2.33 -0.83
N GLY A 92 -22.65 -1.02 -0.91
CA GLY A 92 -23.51 -0.20 -0.09
C GLY A 92 -24.10 0.94 -0.92
N TYR A 93 -25.18 1.51 -0.43
CA TYR A 93 -25.82 2.65 -1.08
C TYR A 93 -26.47 3.57 -0.06
N LYS A 94 -26.65 4.80 -0.47
CA LYS A 94 -27.40 5.81 0.26
C LYS A 94 -28.29 6.60 -0.70
N LYS A 95 -29.57 6.76 -0.35
CA LYS A 95 -30.47 7.64 -1.11
C LYS A 95 -30.12 9.09 -0.85
N LEU A 96 -29.88 9.86 -1.92
CA LEU A 96 -29.56 11.28 -1.85
C LEU A 96 -30.77 12.17 -2.04
N ASN A 97 -31.92 11.65 -2.53
CA ASN A 97 -33.17 12.41 -2.80
C ASN A 97 -32.95 13.64 -3.67
N GLY A 98 -32.07 13.53 -4.69
CA GLY A 98 -31.74 14.61 -5.61
C GLY A 98 -30.65 15.58 -5.13
N SER A 99 -30.09 15.39 -3.95
CA SER A 99 -28.94 16.17 -3.47
C SER A 99 -27.62 15.70 -4.11
N GLN A 100 -26.62 16.58 -4.09
CA GLN A 100 -25.29 16.22 -4.58
C GLN A 100 -24.54 15.34 -3.59
N VAL A 101 -23.63 14.51 -4.11
CA VAL A 101 -22.76 13.66 -3.29
C VAL A 101 -21.81 14.53 -2.47
N SER A 102 -21.76 14.29 -1.16
CA SER A 102 -20.85 14.95 -0.22
C SER A 102 -19.86 13.96 0.36
N SER A 103 -18.82 14.48 1.03
CA SER A 103 -17.86 13.64 1.76
C SER A 103 -18.51 12.85 2.91
N GLU A 104 -19.55 13.38 3.51
CA GLU A 104 -20.34 12.71 4.54
C GLU A 104 -21.09 11.49 3.99
N ASP A 105 -21.59 11.57 2.77
CA ASP A 105 -22.25 10.44 2.10
C ASP A 105 -21.27 9.29 1.84
N VAL A 106 -20.07 9.59 1.41
CA VAL A 106 -19.00 8.61 1.21
C VAL A 106 -18.61 7.98 2.54
N ALA A 107 -18.44 8.76 3.59
CA ALA A 107 -18.13 8.26 4.94
C ALA A 107 -19.24 7.37 5.49
N TYR A 108 -20.49 7.71 5.25
CA TYR A 108 -21.64 6.89 5.64
C TYR A 108 -21.60 5.50 4.99
N ILE A 109 -21.38 5.44 3.68
CA ILE A 109 -21.30 4.18 2.92
C ILE A 109 -20.12 3.33 3.39
N LEU A 110 -18.94 3.95 3.59
CA LEU A 110 -17.76 3.25 4.07
C LEU A 110 -17.95 2.66 5.47
N ASN A 111 -18.58 3.40 6.38
CA ASN A 111 -18.88 2.93 7.72
C ASN A 111 -19.90 1.78 7.71
N ASP A 112 -20.88 1.84 6.83
CA ASP A 112 -21.89 0.79 6.66
C ASP A 112 -21.26 -0.51 6.15
N ILE A 113 -20.41 -0.41 5.13
CA ILE A 113 -19.63 -1.55 4.61
C ILE A 113 -18.72 -2.13 5.69
N LYS A 114 -18.05 -1.29 6.46
CA LYS A 114 -17.19 -1.72 7.56
C LYS A 114 -17.96 -2.53 8.60
N LYS A 115 -19.17 -2.15 8.96
CA LYS A 115 -20.03 -2.90 9.88
C LYS A 115 -20.38 -4.28 9.33
N ILE A 116 -20.69 -4.38 8.03
CA ILE A 116 -20.99 -5.66 7.36
C ILE A 116 -19.80 -6.61 7.43
N ILE A 117 -18.58 -6.11 7.26
CA ILE A 117 -17.35 -6.92 7.27
C ILE A 117 -16.98 -7.37 8.70
N LEU A 118 -17.18 -6.51 9.70
CA LEU A 118 -16.74 -6.76 11.08
C LEU A 118 -17.77 -7.52 11.92
N ASP A 119 -19.01 -7.53 11.53
CA ASP A 119 -20.06 -8.33 12.15
C ASP A 119 -20.07 -9.76 11.56
#